data_2e97077a0ea8822a8ef84c68cf17a614
#
_entry.id   2e97077a0ea8822a8ef84c68cf17a614
#
_cell.length_a   1.000
_cell.length_b   1.000
_cell.length_c   1.000
_cell.angle_alpha   90.00
_cell.angle_beta   90.00
_cell.angle_gamma   90.00
#
_symmetry.space_group_name_H-M   'P 1'
#
loop_
_entity.id
_entity.type
_entity.pdbx_description
1 polymer ?
#
loop_
_entity_poly.entity_id
_entity_poly.type
_entity_poly.pdbx_seq_one_letter_code
_entity_poly.pdbx_strand_id
1 'polypeptide(L)'
;MLLVRIKDGFSLKNFEGQYTVVSDNGELENTIVLTDTALFLWNLLKTREVSKTDMLNALLDNFDISTVLALGDIDVFLRTMKENGIIED
;
A
#
# COMPACT_ATOMS: atom_id res chain seq x y z
N MET A 1 -14.86 -8.92 9.50
CA MET A 1 -13.47 -8.51 9.20
C MET A 1 -13.40 -7.88 7.83
N LEU A 2 -12.81 -6.71 7.74
CA LEU A 2 -12.68 -5.99 6.48
C LEU A 2 -11.45 -6.49 5.72
N LEU A 3 -11.65 -6.90 4.46
CA LEU A 3 -10.57 -7.30 3.58
C LEU A 3 -10.30 -6.17 2.58
N VAL A 4 -9.04 -5.97 2.29
CA VAL A 4 -8.57 -4.88 1.42
C VAL A 4 -7.73 -5.43 0.30
N ARG A 5 -7.88 -4.87 -0.91
CA ARG A 5 -7.02 -5.18 -2.04
C ARG A 5 -6.84 -3.93 -2.91
N ILE A 6 -5.79 -3.94 -3.70
CA ILE A 6 -5.56 -2.88 -4.69
C ILE A 6 -6.50 -3.15 -5.88
N LYS A 7 -7.24 -2.13 -6.31
CA LYS A 7 -8.11 -2.22 -7.48
C LYS A 7 -7.27 -2.43 -8.75
N ASP A 8 -7.89 -3.02 -9.74
CA ASP A 8 -7.29 -3.12 -11.07
C ASP A 8 -7.11 -1.72 -11.67
N GLY A 9 -6.13 -1.56 -12.54
CA GLY A 9 -5.90 -0.28 -13.20
C GLY A 9 -4.81 0.58 -12.57
N PHE A 10 -4.12 0.07 -11.57
CA PHE A 10 -2.99 0.76 -10.92
C PHE A 10 -1.75 -0.11 -10.96
N SER A 11 -0.61 0.51 -11.18
CA SER A 11 0.67 -0.17 -11.24
C SER A 11 1.77 0.71 -10.64
N LEU A 12 2.98 0.19 -10.58
CA LEU A 12 4.13 0.93 -10.07
C LEU A 12 5.10 1.22 -11.20
N LYS A 13 5.72 2.39 -11.11
CA LYS A 13 6.80 2.79 -11.99
C LYS A 13 8.02 3.11 -11.14
N ASN A 14 9.17 2.52 -11.47
CA ASN A 14 10.42 2.83 -10.82
C ASN A 14 11.04 4.05 -11.50
N PHE A 15 11.29 5.09 -10.73
CA PHE A 15 11.92 6.30 -11.22
C PHE A 15 13.06 6.65 -10.28
N GLU A 16 14.29 6.49 -10.76
CA GLU A 16 15.52 6.79 -10.01
C GLU A 16 15.58 6.10 -8.65
N GLY A 17 15.15 4.84 -8.62
CA GLY A 17 15.19 4.04 -7.38
C GLY A 17 13.98 4.20 -6.49
N GLN A 18 13.02 5.07 -6.86
CA GLN A 18 11.78 5.24 -6.13
C GLN A 18 10.62 4.62 -6.88
N TYR A 19 9.70 4.00 -6.16
CA TYR A 19 8.49 3.43 -6.75
C TYR A 19 7.34 4.40 -6.60
N THR A 20 6.71 4.73 -7.71
CA THR A 20 5.60 5.67 -7.78
C THR A 20 4.37 4.96 -8.33
N VAL A 21 3.21 5.23 -7.74
CA VAL A 21 1.94 4.66 -8.20
C VAL A 21 1.50 5.40 -9.45
N VAL A 22 1.10 4.64 -10.48
CA VAL A 22 0.54 5.21 -11.71
C VAL A 22 -0.82 4.57 -11.98
N SER A 23 -1.69 5.33 -12.63
CA SER A 23 -2.99 4.86 -13.08
C SER A 23 -2.93 4.53 -14.56
N ASP A 24 -3.45 3.37 -14.95
CA ASP A 24 -3.48 2.94 -16.34
C ASP A 24 -4.48 3.75 -17.16
N ASN A 25 -5.45 4.39 -16.50
CA ASN A 25 -6.54 5.13 -17.16
C ASN A 25 -6.38 6.65 -17.14
N GLY A 26 -5.26 7.15 -16.68
CA GLY A 26 -5.03 8.58 -16.61
C GLY A 26 -4.05 8.93 -15.51
N GLU A 27 -4.05 10.19 -15.10
CA GLU A 27 -3.14 10.68 -14.09
C GLU A 27 -3.81 10.72 -12.72
N LEU A 28 -3.08 10.35 -11.69
CA LEU A 28 -3.49 10.58 -10.31
C LEU A 28 -3.30 12.06 -10.00
N GLU A 29 -4.20 12.62 -9.18
CA GLU A 29 -4.10 14.01 -8.74
C GLU A 29 -2.84 14.26 -7.94
N ASN A 30 -2.41 13.26 -7.19
CA ASN A 30 -1.25 13.37 -6.30
C ASN A 30 -0.17 12.38 -6.71
N THR A 31 1.08 12.79 -6.56
CA THR A 31 2.20 11.87 -6.71
C THR A 31 2.33 11.04 -5.44
N ILE A 32 2.31 9.72 -5.59
CA ILE A 32 2.43 8.80 -4.46
C ILE A 32 3.74 8.03 -4.62
N VAL A 33 4.69 8.34 -3.75
CA VAL A 33 5.97 7.63 -3.67
C VAL A 33 5.91 6.67 -2.49
N LEU A 34 6.22 5.40 -2.73
CA LEU A 34 6.12 4.37 -1.71
C LEU A 34 7.41 4.23 -0.91
N THR A 35 7.29 4.25 0.42
CA THR A 35 8.37 3.85 1.32
C THR A 35 8.57 2.35 1.23
N ASP A 36 9.61 1.81 1.89
CA ASP A 36 9.87 0.36 1.87
C ASP A 36 8.70 -0.44 2.42
N THR A 37 8.10 -0.02 3.54
CA THR A 37 6.95 -0.72 4.11
C THR A 37 5.72 -0.57 3.22
N ALA A 38 5.51 0.60 2.63
CA ALA A 38 4.39 0.83 1.72
C ALA A 38 4.52 -0.01 0.45
N LEU A 39 5.73 -0.15 -0.08
CA LEU A 39 5.99 -1.00 -1.24
C LEU A 39 5.67 -2.46 -0.93
N PHE A 40 6.08 -2.93 0.24
CA PHE A 40 5.77 -4.28 0.69
C PHE A 40 4.26 -4.50 0.79
N LEU A 41 3.54 -3.56 1.39
CA LEU A 41 2.08 -3.62 1.51
C LEU A 41 1.40 -3.57 0.14
N TRP A 42 1.88 -2.72 -0.76
CA TRP A 42 1.37 -2.65 -2.12
C TRP A 42 1.43 -4.02 -2.80
N ASN A 43 2.60 -4.66 -2.76
CA ASN A 43 2.78 -5.96 -3.39
C ASN A 43 1.88 -7.03 -2.77
N LEU A 44 1.69 -6.98 -1.45
CA LEU A 44 0.80 -7.89 -0.76
C LEU A 44 -0.65 -7.72 -1.20
N LEU A 45 -1.14 -6.48 -1.25
CA LEU A 45 -2.52 -6.19 -1.62
C LEU A 45 -2.80 -6.33 -3.11
N LYS A 46 -1.76 -6.31 -3.94
CA LYS A 46 -1.89 -6.53 -5.38
C LYS A 46 -2.16 -8.01 -5.69
N THR A 47 -1.68 -8.90 -4.85
CA THR A 47 -1.79 -10.34 -5.09
C THR A 47 -3.05 -10.96 -4.52
N ARG A 48 -3.60 -10.38 -3.43
CA ARG A 48 -4.78 -10.94 -2.77
C ARG A 48 -5.42 -9.94 -1.84
N GLU A 49 -6.64 -10.25 -1.41
CA GLU A 49 -7.31 -9.51 -0.35
C GLU A 49 -6.70 -9.90 1.00
N VAL A 50 -6.46 -8.92 1.86
CA VAL A 50 -5.92 -9.16 3.20
C VAL A 50 -6.63 -8.29 4.23
N SER A 51 -6.63 -8.74 5.48
CA SER A 51 -7.11 -7.95 6.60
C SER A 51 -6.00 -7.05 7.14
N LYS A 52 -6.39 -6.06 7.93
CA LYS A 52 -5.41 -5.19 8.61
C LYS A 52 -4.51 -6.01 9.53
N THR A 53 -5.05 -7.03 10.20
CA THR A 53 -4.27 -7.93 11.04
C THR A 53 -3.22 -8.69 10.23
N ASP A 54 -3.59 -9.16 9.03
CA ASP A 54 -2.64 -9.85 8.14
C ASP A 54 -1.52 -8.90 7.70
N MET A 55 -1.86 -7.64 7.40
CA MET A 55 -0.86 -6.62 7.06
C MET A 55 0.11 -6.40 8.21
N LEU A 56 -0.40 -6.28 9.42
CA LEU A 56 0.43 -6.09 10.61
C LEU A 56 1.39 -7.26 10.80
N ASN A 57 0.87 -8.49 10.77
CA ASN A 57 1.70 -9.67 10.95
C ASN A 57 2.76 -9.79 9.86
N ALA A 58 2.41 -9.48 8.62
CA ALA A 58 3.36 -9.53 7.51
C ALA A 58 4.49 -8.51 7.68
N LEU A 59 4.17 -7.29 8.14
CA LEU A 59 5.19 -6.29 8.41
C LEU A 59 6.12 -6.72 9.55
N LEU A 60 5.56 -7.24 10.64
CA LEU A 60 6.36 -7.68 11.78
C LEU A 60 7.26 -8.86 11.42
N ASP A 61 6.82 -9.72 10.50
CA ASP A 61 7.61 -10.87 10.06
C ASP A 61 8.76 -10.48 9.11
N ASN A 62 8.63 -9.37 8.41
CA ASN A 62 9.56 -9.00 7.34
C ASN A 62 10.41 -7.77 7.64
N PHE A 63 10.07 -6.99 8.64
CA PHE A 63 10.78 -5.76 9.02
C PHE A 63 11.05 -5.77 10.52
N ASP A 64 12.19 -5.22 10.89
CA ASP A 64 12.56 -5.07 12.29
C ASP A 64 11.97 -3.74 12.83
N ILE A 65 10.67 -3.74 13.07
CA ILE A 65 9.95 -2.57 13.55
C ILE A 65 9.01 -2.94 14.70
N SER A 66 8.68 -1.95 15.52
CA SER A 66 7.72 -2.16 16.61
C SER A 66 6.29 -2.24 16.07
N THR A 67 5.41 -2.84 16.87
CA THR A 67 3.98 -2.91 16.52
C THR A 67 3.37 -1.52 16.33
N VAL A 68 3.74 -0.56 17.17
CA VAL A 68 3.23 0.81 17.07
C VAL A 68 3.61 1.46 15.74
N LEU A 69 4.88 1.32 15.34
CA LEU A 69 5.34 1.86 14.06
C LEU A 69 4.69 1.15 12.88
N ALA A 70 4.55 -0.18 12.96
CA ALA A 70 3.90 -0.95 11.91
C ALA A 70 2.44 -0.52 11.72
N LEU A 71 1.70 -0.35 12.81
CA LEU A 71 0.31 0.11 12.74
C LEU A 71 0.22 1.52 12.15
N GLY A 72 1.14 2.41 12.53
CA GLY A 72 1.19 3.75 11.96
C GLY A 72 1.43 3.74 10.47
N ASP A 73 2.36 2.92 10.01
CA ASP A 73 2.66 2.79 8.58
C ASP A 73 1.44 2.25 7.80
N ILE A 74 0.75 1.26 8.38
CA ILE A 74 -0.45 0.69 7.76
C ILE A 74 -1.55 1.75 7.66
N ASP A 75 -1.77 2.52 8.72
CA ASP A 75 -2.82 3.54 8.74
C ASP A 75 -2.55 4.63 7.70
N VAL A 76 -1.32 5.09 7.58
CA VAL A 76 -0.93 6.07 6.54
C VAL A 76 -1.12 5.49 5.15
N PHE A 77 -0.67 4.25 4.93
CA PHE A 77 -0.80 3.57 3.65
C PHE A 77 -2.28 3.44 3.24
N LEU A 78 -3.12 2.92 4.13
CA LEU A 78 -4.54 2.71 3.82
C LEU A 78 -5.25 4.04 3.54
N ARG A 79 -4.97 5.07 4.33
CA ARG A 79 -5.57 6.39 4.13
C ARG A 79 -5.16 6.96 2.77
N THR A 80 -3.87 6.90 2.44
CA THR A 80 -3.38 7.40 1.15
C THR A 80 -4.04 6.65 -0.01
N MET A 81 -4.15 5.34 0.07
CA MET A 81 -4.77 4.55 -0.98
C MET A 81 -6.27 4.85 -1.12
N LYS A 82 -6.98 5.01 -0.02
CA LYS A 82 -8.41 5.36 -0.04
C LYS A 82 -8.64 6.74 -0.64
N GLU A 83 -7.85 7.73 -0.22
CA GLU A 83 -7.98 9.11 -0.70
C GLU A 83 -7.75 9.22 -2.20
N ASN A 84 -6.98 8.32 -2.77
CA ASN A 84 -6.66 8.30 -4.20
C ASN A 84 -7.49 7.28 -4.99
N GLY A 85 -8.47 6.65 -4.36
CA GLY A 85 -9.37 5.74 -5.04
C GLY A 85 -8.74 4.40 -5.44
N ILE A 86 -7.63 4.03 -4.82
CA ILE A 86 -6.87 2.83 -5.16
C ILE A 86 -7.42 1.59 -4.46
N ILE A 87 -7.99 1.77 -3.28
CA ILE A 87 -8.69 0.70 -2.55
C ILE A 87 -10.11 1.15 -2.23
N GLU A 88 -10.98 0.17 -1.99
CA GLU A 88 -12.35 0.44 -1.57
C GLU A 88 -12.40 0.97 -0.13
N ASP A 89 -13.39 1.77 0.15
CA ASP A 89 -13.67 2.22 1.52
C ASP A 89 -14.28 1.10 2.36
#